data_0d583455e59015f9cd4e86627aaf70e7
#
_entry.id   0d583455e59015f9cd4e86627aaf70e7
#
_cell.length_a   1.000
_cell.length_b   1.000
_cell.length_c   1.000
_cell.angle_alpha   90.00
_cell.angle_beta   90.00
_cell.angle_gamma   90.00
#
_symmetry.space_group_name_H-M   'P 1'
#
loop_
_entity.id
_entity.type
_entity.pdbx_description
1 polymer ?
#
loop_
_entity_poly.entity_id
_entity_poly.type
_entity_poly.pdbx_seq_one_letter_code
_entity_poly.pdbx_strand_id
1 'polypeptide(L)'
;MSESSAPAAPTEATPEKVPTRDRILFATAELFRRQGYNGTGLKQVVAEADAPFGSLYHHFPGGKVELTEEVIGKAGAFFQALVTAVYDEEASAEASVRAVFSGAAETLEATDYEDACPIATVALEVASTDDRLRAATAAVFERWTAALTERLGDRVKSLAIIAALEGAFVLCRASRDTEAMHAAGAMAAAFVADA
;
A
#
# COMPACT_ATOMS: atom_id res chain seq x y z
N MET A 1 31.28 -26.08 -52.25
CA MET A 1 31.71 -25.48 -50.96
C MET A 1 30.61 -24.55 -50.54
N SER A 2 29.73 -25.03 -49.69
CA SER A 2 28.57 -24.21 -49.15
C SER A 2 28.89 -23.88 -47.71
N GLU A 3 29.11 -22.61 -47.43
CA GLU A 3 29.24 -22.09 -46.08
C GLU A 3 27.87 -22.01 -45.43
N SER A 4 27.69 -22.80 -44.38
CA SER A 4 26.49 -22.75 -43.50
C SER A 4 26.71 -21.61 -42.50
N SER A 5 25.90 -20.55 -42.68
CA SER A 5 25.82 -19.45 -41.69
C SER A 5 24.99 -19.92 -40.52
N ALA A 6 25.60 -20.01 -39.33
CA ALA A 6 24.90 -20.28 -38.09
C ALA A 6 24.05 -19.06 -37.65
N PRO A 7 22.85 -19.26 -37.09
CA PRO A 7 22.04 -18.15 -36.59
C PRO A 7 22.68 -17.53 -35.34
N ALA A 8 22.71 -16.19 -35.28
CA ALA A 8 23.16 -15.43 -34.14
C ALA A 8 22.27 -15.71 -32.90
N ALA A 9 22.90 -15.92 -31.75
CA ALA A 9 22.20 -16.11 -30.48
C ALA A 9 21.40 -14.84 -30.11
N PRO A 10 20.20 -14.97 -29.48
CA PRO A 10 19.43 -13.82 -29.04
C PRO A 10 20.21 -13.05 -27.97
N THR A 11 20.33 -11.75 -28.17
CA THR A 11 20.94 -10.83 -27.21
C THR A 11 20.06 -10.81 -25.97
N GLU A 12 20.56 -11.30 -24.83
CA GLU A 12 19.90 -11.16 -23.53
C GLU A 12 19.69 -9.68 -23.24
N ALA A 13 18.43 -9.25 -23.15
CA ALA A 13 18.06 -7.92 -22.74
C ALA A 13 18.52 -7.72 -21.29
N THR A 14 19.47 -6.82 -21.06
CA THR A 14 19.86 -6.41 -19.71
C THR A 14 18.64 -5.88 -18.99
N PRO A 15 18.28 -6.34 -17.78
CA PRO A 15 17.10 -5.83 -17.07
C PRO A 15 17.23 -4.32 -16.88
N GLU A 16 16.22 -3.60 -17.32
CA GLU A 16 16.18 -2.13 -17.24
C GLU A 16 16.28 -1.71 -15.76
N LYS A 17 17.28 -0.92 -15.42
CA LYS A 17 17.53 -0.52 -14.04
C LYS A 17 16.40 0.43 -13.58
N VAL A 18 15.69 0.08 -12.51
CA VAL A 18 14.62 0.91 -11.93
C VAL A 18 15.12 2.34 -11.71
N PRO A 19 14.40 3.36 -12.21
CA PRO A 19 14.80 4.76 -12.06
C PRO A 19 15.04 5.16 -10.61
N THR A 20 16.02 6.01 -10.36
CA THR A 20 16.41 6.44 -8.99
C THR A 20 15.23 7.03 -8.22
N ARG A 21 14.37 7.80 -8.89
CA ARG A 21 13.16 8.37 -8.30
C ARG A 21 12.22 7.29 -7.76
N ASP A 22 11.98 6.25 -8.54
CA ASP A 22 11.09 5.15 -8.14
C ASP A 22 11.71 4.30 -7.02
N ARG A 23 13.02 4.06 -7.05
CA ARG A 23 13.71 3.40 -5.93
C ARG A 23 13.57 4.17 -4.62
N ILE A 24 13.67 5.52 -4.64
CA ILE A 24 13.45 6.37 -3.48
C ILE A 24 12.00 6.24 -2.98
N LEU A 25 11.01 6.24 -3.88
CA LEU A 25 9.60 6.06 -3.52
C LEU A 25 9.34 4.69 -2.89
N PHE A 26 9.84 3.60 -3.49
CA PHE A 26 9.70 2.25 -2.96
C PHE A 26 10.34 2.10 -1.58
N ALA A 27 11.60 2.52 -1.43
CA ALA A 27 12.30 2.48 -0.15
C ALA A 27 11.54 3.28 0.93
N THR A 28 10.98 4.44 0.58
CA THR A 28 10.20 5.25 1.52
C THR A 28 8.91 4.54 1.93
N ALA A 29 8.18 3.92 0.99
CA ALA A 29 6.96 3.18 1.28
C ALA A 29 7.23 2.01 2.23
N GLU A 30 8.31 1.24 2.00
CA GLU A 30 8.75 0.15 2.86
C GLU A 30 9.04 0.63 4.29
N LEU A 31 9.82 1.71 4.41
CA LEU A 31 10.16 2.28 5.71
C LEU A 31 8.92 2.81 6.44
N PHE A 32 7.97 3.42 5.74
CA PHE A 32 6.73 3.91 6.35
C PHE A 32 5.85 2.77 6.89
N ARG A 33 5.78 1.64 6.19
CA ARG A 33 5.05 0.47 6.68
C ARG A 33 5.61 -0.08 7.99
N ARG A 34 6.94 -0.09 8.11
CA ARG A 34 7.63 -0.69 9.27
C ARG A 34 7.75 0.24 10.45
N GLN A 35 8.14 1.50 10.23
CA GLN A 35 8.56 2.42 11.29
C GLN A 35 7.88 3.80 11.27
N GLY A 36 6.94 4.02 10.34
CA GLY A 36 6.16 5.25 10.24
C GLY A 36 6.90 6.45 9.67
N TYR A 37 6.21 7.57 9.60
CA TYR A 37 6.75 8.83 9.08
C TYR A 37 7.84 9.39 9.98
N ASN A 38 7.57 9.54 11.29
CA ASN A 38 8.52 10.14 12.24
C ASN A 38 9.79 9.29 12.41
N GLY A 39 9.64 7.95 12.37
CA GLY A 39 10.75 7.01 12.47
C GLY A 39 11.65 6.97 11.21
N THR A 40 11.21 7.52 10.09
CA THR A 40 11.94 7.44 8.82
C THR A 40 12.72 8.70 8.53
N GLY A 41 14.05 8.59 8.45
CA GLY A 41 14.94 9.68 8.09
C GLY A 41 15.33 9.68 6.61
N LEU A 42 15.49 10.87 5.98
CA LEU A 42 15.85 10.98 4.56
C LEU A 42 17.20 10.32 4.21
N LYS A 43 18.16 10.28 5.15
CA LYS A 43 19.44 9.58 4.97
C LYS A 43 19.23 8.07 4.88
N GLN A 44 18.32 7.52 5.67
CA GLN A 44 17.97 6.11 5.63
C GLN A 44 17.26 5.77 4.30
N VAL A 45 16.33 6.62 3.86
CA VAL A 45 15.63 6.45 2.59
C VAL A 45 16.61 6.31 1.41
N VAL A 46 17.58 7.22 1.29
CA VAL A 46 18.53 7.17 0.17
C VAL A 46 19.51 6.01 0.28
N ALA A 47 19.85 5.58 1.49
CA ALA A 47 20.67 4.40 1.70
C ALA A 47 19.92 3.12 1.25
N GLU A 48 18.65 2.97 1.65
CA GLU A 48 17.80 1.85 1.25
C GLU A 48 17.53 1.83 -0.26
N ALA A 49 17.39 3.01 -0.86
CA ALA A 49 17.17 3.18 -2.30
C ALA A 49 18.44 2.98 -3.15
N ASP A 50 19.60 2.73 -2.54
CA ASP A 50 20.90 2.78 -3.25
C ASP A 50 21.03 4.05 -4.12
N ALA A 51 20.79 5.22 -3.52
CA ALA A 51 20.75 6.50 -4.21
C ALA A 51 21.67 7.54 -3.54
N PRO A 52 22.36 8.41 -4.30
CA PRO A 52 23.07 9.54 -3.72
C PRO A 52 22.11 10.48 -2.99
N PHE A 53 22.54 11.03 -1.84
CA PHE A 53 21.69 11.95 -1.04
C PHE A 53 21.19 13.17 -1.83
N GLY A 54 22.02 13.71 -2.73
CA GLY A 54 21.65 14.82 -3.61
C GLY A 54 20.50 14.51 -4.58
N SER A 55 20.35 13.24 -4.97
CA SER A 55 19.25 12.80 -5.85
C SER A 55 17.88 12.99 -5.22
N LEU A 56 17.78 12.91 -3.89
CA LEU A 56 16.51 13.11 -3.19
C LEU A 56 15.98 14.52 -3.42
N TYR A 57 16.77 15.55 -3.16
CA TYR A 57 16.34 16.93 -3.35
C TYR A 57 16.23 17.34 -4.83
N HIS A 58 16.93 16.62 -5.73
CA HIS A 58 16.72 16.78 -7.16
C HIS A 58 15.32 16.31 -7.58
N HIS A 59 14.87 15.18 -7.07
CA HIS A 59 13.56 14.59 -7.40
C HIS A 59 12.41 15.11 -6.55
N PHE A 60 12.70 15.55 -5.31
CA PHE A 60 11.73 15.99 -4.31
C PHE A 60 12.24 17.27 -3.63
N PRO A 61 12.18 18.45 -4.32
CA PRO A 61 12.68 19.72 -3.80
C PRO A 61 12.04 20.14 -2.48
N GLY A 62 10.77 19.79 -2.24
CA GLY A 62 10.05 20.00 -0.98
C GLY A 62 10.43 19.01 0.13
N GLY A 63 11.44 18.17 -0.10
CA GLY A 63 12.00 17.26 0.89
C GLY A 63 11.03 16.17 1.34
N LYS A 64 11.05 15.88 2.66
CA LYS A 64 10.28 14.75 3.22
C LYS A 64 8.78 14.87 3.01
N VAL A 65 8.21 16.07 3.10
CA VAL A 65 6.77 16.28 2.95
C VAL A 65 6.32 15.94 1.53
N GLU A 66 7.00 16.48 0.51
CA GLU A 66 6.67 16.19 -0.90
C GLU A 66 6.85 14.71 -1.24
N LEU A 67 7.96 14.12 -0.80
CA LEU A 67 8.20 12.69 -0.95
C LEU A 67 7.08 11.86 -0.31
N THR A 68 6.64 12.24 0.90
CA THR A 68 5.57 11.55 1.62
C THR A 68 4.23 11.65 0.90
N GLU A 69 3.86 12.83 0.41
CA GLU A 69 2.61 13.00 -0.36
C GLU A 69 2.58 12.07 -1.58
N GLU A 70 3.71 11.98 -2.28
CA GLU A 70 3.77 11.14 -3.46
C GLU A 70 3.72 9.66 -3.13
N VAL A 71 4.43 9.23 -2.06
CA VAL A 71 4.37 7.85 -1.56
C VAL A 71 2.95 7.48 -1.16
N ILE A 72 2.27 8.33 -0.37
CA ILE A 72 0.87 8.13 0.03
C ILE A 72 -0.03 8.00 -1.21
N GLY A 73 0.12 8.89 -2.18
CA GLY A 73 -0.67 8.87 -3.40
C GLY A 73 -0.49 7.58 -4.20
N LYS A 74 0.76 7.13 -4.42
CA LYS A 74 1.08 5.91 -5.16
C LYS A 74 0.69 4.65 -4.41
N ALA A 75 0.99 4.56 -3.11
CA ALA A 75 0.62 3.41 -2.28
C ALA A 75 -0.91 3.28 -2.21
N GLY A 76 -1.62 4.40 -2.05
CA GLY A 76 -3.08 4.41 -2.05
C GLY A 76 -3.68 3.95 -3.36
N ALA A 77 -3.13 4.38 -4.50
CA ALA A 77 -3.58 3.95 -5.83
C ALA A 77 -3.29 2.46 -6.07
N PHE A 78 -2.13 1.97 -5.65
CA PHE A 78 -1.77 0.55 -5.74
C PHE A 78 -2.74 -0.33 -4.96
N PHE A 79 -3.02 0.01 -3.69
CA PHE A 79 -3.97 -0.73 -2.87
C PHE A 79 -5.38 -0.70 -3.44
N GLN A 80 -5.84 0.45 -3.94
CA GLN A 80 -7.14 0.56 -4.61
C GLN A 80 -7.23 -0.36 -5.82
N ALA A 81 -6.18 -0.42 -6.66
CA ALA A 81 -6.15 -1.30 -7.82
C ALA A 81 -6.19 -2.78 -7.40
N LEU A 82 -5.46 -3.16 -6.34
CA LEU A 82 -5.48 -4.52 -5.79
C LEU A 82 -6.88 -4.91 -5.32
N VAL A 83 -7.53 -4.07 -4.51
CA VAL A 83 -8.90 -4.32 -4.03
C VAL A 83 -9.88 -4.41 -5.20
N THR A 84 -9.76 -3.52 -6.19
CA THR A 84 -10.60 -3.56 -7.39
C THR A 84 -10.44 -4.88 -8.14
N ALA A 85 -9.22 -5.38 -8.33
CA ALA A 85 -8.97 -6.66 -8.97
C ALA A 85 -9.64 -7.82 -8.22
N VAL A 86 -9.54 -7.85 -6.90
CA VAL A 86 -10.23 -8.86 -6.06
C VAL A 86 -11.74 -8.81 -6.26
N TYR A 87 -12.33 -7.59 -6.31
CA TYR A 87 -13.77 -7.45 -6.54
C TYR A 87 -14.21 -7.84 -7.96
N ASP A 88 -13.33 -7.75 -8.94
CA ASP A 88 -13.63 -8.15 -10.34
C ASP A 88 -13.50 -9.69 -10.54
N GLU A 89 -12.71 -10.36 -9.70
CA GLU A 89 -12.49 -11.81 -9.77
C GLU A 89 -13.51 -12.61 -8.94
N GLU A 90 -14.03 -12.04 -7.86
CA GLU A 90 -14.91 -12.75 -6.93
C GLU A 90 -16.39 -12.69 -7.34
N ALA A 91 -17.11 -13.76 -7.01
CA ALA A 91 -18.50 -13.96 -7.40
C ALA A 91 -19.51 -13.06 -6.67
N SER A 92 -19.13 -12.47 -5.53
CA SER A 92 -20.01 -11.64 -4.70
C SER A 92 -19.23 -10.64 -3.85
N ALA A 93 -19.89 -9.58 -3.41
CA ALA A 93 -19.31 -8.62 -2.48
C ALA A 93 -18.86 -9.27 -1.16
N GLU A 94 -19.60 -10.28 -0.67
CA GLU A 94 -19.20 -11.05 0.51
C GLU A 94 -17.87 -11.80 0.29
N ALA A 95 -17.73 -12.50 -0.85
CA ALA A 95 -16.52 -13.21 -1.21
C ALA A 95 -15.34 -12.25 -1.38
N SER A 96 -15.55 -11.11 -2.04
CA SER A 96 -14.54 -10.07 -2.22
C SER A 96 -14.03 -9.52 -0.88
N VAL A 97 -14.94 -9.20 0.04
CA VAL A 97 -14.55 -8.73 1.39
C VAL A 97 -13.72 -9.79 2.10
N ARG A 98 -14.16 -11.04 2.10
CA ARG A 98 -13.40 -12.15 2.71
C ARG A 98 -12.00 -12.27 2.11
N ALA A 99 -11.88 -12.22 0.78
CA ALA A 99 -10.60 -12.34 0.08
C ALA A 99 -9.64 -11.18 0.43
N VAL A 100 -10.14 -9.94 0.52
CA VAL A 100 -9.32 -8.77 0.92
C VAL A 100 -8.77 -8.95 2.34
N PHE A 101 -9.59 -9.36 3.32
CA PHE A 101 -9.14 -9.57 4.69
C PHE A 101 -8.22 -10.78 4.81
N SER A 102 -8.48 -11.88 4.09
CA SER A 102 -7.56 -13.03 4.05
C SER A 102 -6.20 -12.67 3.48
N GLY A 103 -6.15 -11.94 2.36
CA GLY A 103 -4.88 -11.47 1.76
C GLY A 103 -4.12 -10.52 2.68
N ALA A 104 -4.83 -9.68 3.47
CA ALA A 104 -4.21 -8.84 4.49
C ALA A 104 -3.61 -9.67 5.63
N ALA A 105 -4.29 -10.73 6.09
CA ALA A 105 -3.78 -11.66 7.09
C ALA A 105 -2.52 -12.38 6.60
N GLU A 106 -2.56 -12.93 5.39
CA GLU A 106 -1.41 -13.60 4.75
C GLU A 106 -0.20 -12.67 4.62
N THR A 107 -0.43 -11.39 4.27
CA THR A 107 0.63 -10.38 4.18
C THR A 107 1.26 -10.12 5.54
N LEU A 108 0.46 -10.00 6.60
CA LEU A 108 0.95 -9.82 7.97
C LEU A 108 1.83 -11.00 8.42
N GLU A 109 1.39 -12.23 8.17
CA GLU A 109 2.16 -13.43 8.49
C GLU A 109 3.48 -13.49 7.69
N ALA A 110 3.42 -13.23 6.38
CA ALA A 110 4.58 -13.26 5.49
C ALA A 110 5.64 -12.22 5.85
N THR A 111 5.23 -11.12 6.51
CA THR A 111 6.12 -10.02 6.94
C THR A 111 6.44 -10.06 8.44
N ASP A 112 6.14 -11.16 9.12
CA ASP A 112 6.30 -11.30 10.57
C ASP A 112 5.67 -10.14 11.35
N TYR A 113 4.49 -9.67 10.90
CA TYR A 113 3.72 -8.54 11.46
C TYR A 113 4.46 -7.19 11.46
N GLU A 114 5.53 -7.05 10.70
CA GLU A 114 6.24 -5.77 10.58
C GLU A 114 5.48 -4.76 9.72
N ASP A 115 4.78 -5.21 8.69
CA ASP A 115 4.07 -4.34 7.76
C ASP A 115 2.72 -3.86 8.32
N ALA A 116 2.40 -2.61 8.00
CA ALA A 116 1.09 -2.00 8.25
C ALA A 116 0.61 -1.27 7.00
N CYS A 117 -0.61 -0.75 7.04
CA CYS A 117 -1.05 0.20 6.03
C CYS A 117 -0.20 1.49 6.12
N PRO A 118 0.59 1.84 5.09
CA PRO A 118 1.44 3.04 5.14
C PRO A 118 0.62 4.32 5.24
N ILE A 119 -0.62 4.32 4.74
CA ILE A 119 -1.50 5.49 4.78
C ILE A 119 -1.98 5.73 6.20
N ALA A 120 -2.49 4.68 6.87
CA ALA A 120 -2.97 4.78 8.25
C ALA A 120 -1.83 5.11 9.22
N THR A 121 -0.65 4.49 9.05
CA THR A 121 0.52 4.76 9.88
C THR A 121 0.92 6.23 9.80
N VAL A 122 1.03 6.80 8.59
CA VAL A 122 1.33 8.22 8.42
C VAL A 122 0.21 9.10 8.97
N ALA A 123 -1.07 8.77 8.67
CA ALA A 123 -2.21 9.56 9.13
C ALA A 123 -2.25 9.70 10.66
N LEU A 124 -1.98 8.62 11.41
CA LEU A 124 -1.93 8.64 12.88
C LEU A 124 -0.84 9.58 13.43
N GLU A 125 0.29 9.70 12.71
CA GLU A 125 1.41 10.52 13.16
C GLU A 125 1.29 12.01 12.81
N VAL A 126 0.64 12.32 11.67
CA VAL A 126 0.66 13.70 11.12
C VAL A 126 -0.64 14.47 11.29
N ALA A 127 -1.74 13.82 11.69
CA ALA A 127 -3.08 14.42 11.69
C ALA A 127 -3.18 15.73 12.50
N SER A 128 -2.37 15.89 13.54
CA SER A 128 -2.34 17.07 14.40
C SER A 128 -1.13 17.99 14.20
N THR A 129 -0.19 17.62 13.31
CA THR A 129 1.11 18.30 13.18
C THR A 129 1.41 18.82 11.79
N ASP A 130 0.78 18.27 10.74
CA ASP A 130 1.00 18.65 9.35
C ASP A 130 -0.31 18.59 8.55
N ASP A 131 -0.90 19.76 8.28
CA ASP A 131 -2.16 19.88 7.56
C ASP A 131 -2.09 19.38 6.11
N ARG A 132 -0.93 19.49 5.47
CA ARG A 132 -0.72 19.05 4.09
C ARG A 132 -0.75 17.53 4.01
N LEU A 133 -0.02 16.85 4.88
CA LEU A 133 0.00 15.39 4.94
C LEU A 133 -1.32 14.81 5.47
N ARG A 134 -1.97 15.50 6.42
CA ARG A 134 -3.32 15.16 6.87
C ARG A 134 -4.31 15.17 5.70
N ALA A 135 -4.28 16.22 4.88
CA ALA A 135 -5.14 16.32 3.70
C ALA A 135 -4.83 15.24 2.66
N ALA A 136 -3.55 14.90 2.46
CA ALA A 136 -3.13 13.87 1.53
C ALA A 136 -3.63 12.48 1.95
N THR A 137 -3.49 12.10 3.23
CA THR A 137 -4.00 10.83 3.75
C THR A 137 -5.52 10.76 3.69
N ALA A 138 -6.23 11.84 4.07
CA ALA A 138 -7.68 11.94 3.99
C ALA A 138 -8.18 11.74 2.55
N ALA A 139 -7.49 12.32 1.56
CA ALA A 139 -7.84 12.16 0.15
C ALA A 139 -7.68 10.71 -0.34
N VAL A 140 -6.75 9.94 0.20
CA VAL A 140 -6.63 8.50 -0.12
C VAL A 140 -7.79 7.72 0.46
N PHE A 141 -8.10 7.89 1.74
CA PHE A 141 -9.23 7.20 2.38
C PHE A 141 -10.57 7.56 1.72
N GLU A 142 -10.74 8.81 1.28
CA GLU A 142 -11.92 9.22 0.53
C GLU A 142 -12.03 8.50 -0.83
N ARG A 143 -10.92 8.39 -1.57
CA ARG A 143 -10.91 7.63 -2.84
C ARG A 143 -11.24 6.16 -2.64
N TRP A 144 -10.69 5.52 -1.60
CA TRP A 144 -11.02 4.13 -1.26
C TRP A 144 -12.49 3.97 -0.88
N THR A 145 -13.00 4.90 -0.07
CA THR A 145 -14.41 4.91 0.31
C THR A 145 -15.33 5.07 -0.90
N ALA A 146 -15.00 5.99 -1.81
CA ALA A 146 -15.77 6.20 -3.03
C ALA A 146 -15.75 4.95 -3.93
N ALA A 147 -14.58 4.36 -4.19
CA ALA A 147 -14.44 3.16 -5.01
C ALA A 147 -15.23 1.97 -4.41
N LEU A 148 -15.15 1.78 -3.10
CA LEU A 148 -15.91 0.72 -2.43
C LEU A 148 -17.41 1.01 -2.43
N THR A 149 -17.82 2.28 -2.33
CA THR A 149 -19.22 2.69 -2.41
C THR A 149 -19.82 2.43 -3.80
N GLU A 150 -19.05 2.60 -4.87
CA GLU A 150 -19.49 2.24 -6.22
C GLU A 150 -19.79 0.74 -6.34
N ARG A 151 -19.09 -0.11 -5.61
CA ARG A 151 -19.29 -1.57 -5.60
C ARG A 151 -20.42 -2.02 -4.69
N LEU A 152 -20.58 -1.40 -3.53
CA LEU A 152 -21.51 -1.81 -2.48
C LEU A 152 -22.84 -1.04 -2.49
N GLY A 153 -22.88 0.11 -3.17
CA GLY A 153 -24.06 1.01 -3.13
C GLY A 153 -24.29 1.74 -1.80
N ASP A 154 -23.40 1.54 -0.79
CA ASP A 154 -23.57 2.05 0.56
C ASP A 154 -22.28 2.62 1.13
N ARG A 155 -22.24 3.94 1.33
CA ARG A 155 -21.06 4.63 1.88
C ARG A 155 -20.80 4.30 3.35
N VAL A 156 -21.84 4.04 4.14
CA VAL A 156 -21.68 3.69 5.57
C VAL A 156 -21.02 2.33 5.69
N LYS A 157 -21.46 1.36 4.89
CA LYS A 157 -20.81 0.03 4.80
C LYS A 157 -19.37 0.17 4.37
N SER A 158 -19.07 0.98 3.35
CA SER A 158 -17.73 1.21 2.84
C SER A 158 -16.78 1.78 3.91
N LEU A 159 -17.23 2.82 4.62
CA LEU A 159 -16.46 3.41 5.73
C LEU A 159 -16.23 2.41 6.87
N ALA A 160 -17.25 1.63 7.24
CA ALA A 160 -17.15 0.65 8.30
C ALA A 160 -16.14 -0.47 7.95
N ILE A 161 -16.13 -0.93 6.70
CA ILE A 161 -15.18 -1.96 6.22
C ILE A 161 -13.74 -1.44 6.26
N ILE A 162 -13.50 -0.21 5.78
CA ILE A 162 -12.17 0.40 5.82
C ILE A 162 -11.71 0.58 7.28
N ALA A 163 -12.59 1.09 8.16
CA ALA A 163 -12.27 1.26 9.57
C ALA A 163 -11.98 -0.09 10.27
N ALA A 164 -12.73 -1.15 9.93
CA ALA A 164 -12.50 -2.49 10.46
C ALA A 164 -11.16 -3.07 10.00
N LEU A 165 -10.79 -2.88 8.71
CA LEU A 165 -9.52 -3.34 8.16
C LEU A 165 -8.33 -2.64 8.84
N GLU A 166 -8.36 -1.32 8.95
CA GLU A 166 -7.30 -0.56 9.60
C GLU A 166 -7.19 -0.86 11.10
N GLY A 167 -8.32 -1.04 11.79
CA GLY A 167 -8.34 -1.48 13.18
C GLY A 167 -7.75 -2.88 13.36
N ALA A 168 -8.07 -3.81 12.44
CA ALA A 168 -7.52 -5.16 12.46
C ALA A 168 -6.00 -5.18 12.26
N PHE A 169 -5.45 -4.35 11.36
CA PHE A 169 -3.99 -4.20 11.22
C PHE A 169 -3.32 -3.82 12.55
N VAL A 170 -3.89 -2.85 13.28
CA VAL A 170 -3.35 -2.40 14.56
C VAL A 170 -3.37 -3.55 15.59
N LEU A 171 -4.50 -4.26 15.71
CA LEU A 171 -4.67 -5.34 16.68
C LEU A 171 -3.75 -6.53 16.37
N CYS A 172 -3.72 -6.98 15.11
CA CYS A 172 -2.87 -8.11 14.70
C CYS A 172 -1.39 -7.84 14.90
N ARG A 173 -0.92 -6.62 14.63
CA ARG A 173 0.49 -6.25 14.89
C ARG A 173 0.82 -6.22 16.37
N ALA A 174 -0.13 -5.81 17.22
CA ALA A 174 0.06 -5.78 18.67
C ALA A 174 0.09 -7.18 19.30
N SER A 175 -0.79 -8.07 18.85
CA SER A 175 -0.88 -9.45 19.35
C SER A 175 0.08 -10.43 18.65
N ARG A 176 0.57 -10.06 17.45
CA ARG A 176 1.35 -10.93 16.55
C ARG A 176 0.60 -12.21 16.17
N ASP A 177 -0.69 -12.06 15.89
CA ASP A 177 -1.60 -13.09 15.35
C ASP A 177 -2.58 -12.47 14.37
N THR A 178 -3.34 -13.29 13.64
CA THR A 178 -4.32 -12.85 12.64
C THR A 178 -5.77 -12.95 13.09
N GLU A 179 -6.04 -13.25 14.37
CA GLU A 179 -7.39 -13.44 14.89
C GLU A 179 -8.28 -12.22 14.63
N ALA A 180 -7.79 -11.02 14.93
CA ALA A 180 -8.55 -9.80 14.71
C ALA A 180 -8.86 -9.54 13.23
N MET A 181 -7.96 -9.88 12.31
CA MET A 181 -8.17 -9.75 10.87
C MET A 181 -9.27 -10.70 10.37
N HIS A 182 -9.25 -11.96 10.81
CA HIS A 182 -10.29 -12.93 10.47
C HIS A 182 -11.64 -12.55 11.07
N ALA A 183 -11.67 -12.09 12.32
CA ALA A 183 -12.91 -11.64 12.97
C ALA A 183 -13.53 -10.43 12.26
N ALA A 184 -12.69 -9.42 11.94
CA ALA A 184 -13.13 -8.24 11.20
C ALA A 184 -13.62 -8.59 9.78
N GLY A 185 -12.94 -9.50 9.09
CA GLY A 185 -13.34 -9.99 7.76
C GLY A 185 -14.68 -10.74 7.80
N ALA A 186 -14.90 -11.60 8.79
CA ALA A 186 -16.16 -12.31 8.96
C ALA A 186 -17.33 -11.34 9.25
N MET A 187 -17.11 -10.37 10.13
CA MET A 187 -18.08 -9.31 10.43
C MET A 187 -18.40 -8.47 9.18
N ALA A 188 -17.37 -8.00 8.49
CA ALA A 188 -17.55 -7.15 7.31
C ALA A 188 -18.25 -7.90 6.16
N ALA A 189 -17.94 -9.19 5.95
CA ALA A 189 -18.60 -10.02 4.96
C ALA A 189 -20.09 -10.23 5.28
N ALA A 190 -20.44 -10.54 6.55
CA ALA A 190 -21.84 -10.61 6.97
C ALA A 190 -22.57 -9.29 6.76
N PHE A 191 -21.91 -8.16 7.07
CA PHE A 191 -22.51 -6.81 6.91
C PHE A 191 -22.84 -6.44 5.46
N VAL A 192 -22.14 -6.99 4.48
CA VAL A 192 -22.46 -6.76 3.05
C VAL A 192 -23.44 -7.79 2.49
N ALA A 193 -23.55 -8.99 3.08
CA ALA A 193 -24.49 -10.01 2.65
C ALA A 193 -25.96 -9.66 2.92
N ASP A 194 -26.23 -8.81 3.92
CA ASP A 194 -27.57 -8.34 4.31
C ASP A 194 -28.11 -7.17 3.44
N ALA A 195 -27.61 -7.03 2.20
CA ALA A 195 -27.94 -5.91 1.32
C ALA A 195 -28.90 -6.31 0.18
#